data_2b3c39cecb75b0bea476fc38a7201907
#
_entry.id   2b3c39cecb75b0bea476fc38a7201907
#
_cell.length_a   1.000
_cell.length_b   1.000
_cell.length_c   1.000
_cell.angle_alpha   90.00
_cell.angle_beta   90.00
_cell.angle_gamma   90.00
#
_symmetry.space_group_name_H-M   'P 1'
#
loop_
_entity.id
_entity.type
_entity.pdbx_description
1 polymer ?
#
loop_
_entity_poly.entity_id
_entity_poly.type
_entity_poly.pdbx_seq_one_letter_code
_entity_poly.pdbx_strand_id
1 'polypeptide(L)'
;LDARARLAEATRRVLHLPAVASKGFLVTIGDRNVTGLVTREPMVGPYQVPVADVAVTRTTYSLDDAAPGEAMAIGERTPLALLSGAACARMAIGEALTNLAAAHVEALDRVKLSANWMCAAGHPHDGAVLYDAVQAIGLDLCPKLGLAIPVGKDSMSMGMSWTHEDGTRRDVTAPLSPIISAFAPVVRVDATWAPQLQRTDQ
;
A
#
# COMPACT_ATOMS: atom_id res chain seq x y z
N LEU A 1 -18.62 7.23 -29.67
CA LEU A 1 -17.51 7.94 -29.00
C LEU A 1 -16.20 7.53 -29.67
N ASP A 2 -15.35 8.49 -30.04
CA ASP A 2 -14.00 8.20 -30.51
C ASP A 2 -13.12 7.61 -29.40
N ALA A 3 -11.91 7.13 -29.73
CA ALA A 3 -11.03 6.48 -28.77
C ALA A 3 -10.61 7.41 -27.62
N ARG A 4 -10.45 8.72 -27.90
CA ARG A 4 -10.06 9.74 -26.94
C ARG A 4 -11.18 10.01 -25.91
N ALA A 5 -12.42 10.13 -26.40
CA ALA A 5 -13.59 10.31 -25.54
C ALA A 5 -13.85 9.07 -24.67
N ARG A 6 -13.60 7.87 -25.20
CA ARG A 6 -13.68 6.61 -24.43
C ARG A 6 -12.62 6.54 -23.34
N LEU A 7 -11.39 6.95 -23.62
CA LEU A 7 -10.32 6.99 -22.64
C LEU A 7 -10.63 8.00 -21.51
N ALA A 8 -11.07 9.20 -21.86
CA ALA A 8 -11.44 10.21 -20.87
C ALA A 8 -12.57 9.74 -19.94
N GLU A 9 -13.60 9.11 -20.50
CA GLU A 9 -14.71 8.57 -19.69
C GLU A 9 -14.26 7.38 -18.83
N ALA A 10 -13.43 6.49 -19.33
CA ALA A 10 -12.87 5.39 -18.55
C ALA A 10 -12.02 5.93 -17.38
N THR A 11 -11.15 6.91 -17.64
CA THR A 11 -10.35 7.57 -16.60
C THR A 11 -11.23 8.22 -15.54
N ARG A 12 -12.26 8.96 -15.96
CA ARG A 12 -13.19 9.59 -15.03
C ARG A 12 -13.87 8.55 -14.13
N ARG A 13 -14.34 7.44 -14.69
CA ARG A 13 -14.97 6.35 -13.91
C ARG A 13 -14.02 5.73 -12.90
N VAL A 14 -12.80 5.44 -13.32
CA VAL A 14 -11.78 4.85 -12.42
C VAL A 14 -11.48 5.79 -11.25
N LEU A 15 -11.28 7.09 -11.52
CA LEU A 15 -10.99 8.09 -10.48
C LEU A 15 -12.15 8.29 -9.49
N HIS A 16 -13.36 7.88 -9.84
CA HIS A 16 -14.54 7.96 -8.95
C HIS A 16 -14.85 6.64 -8.23
N LEU A 17 -14.10 5.56 -8.48
CA LEU A 17 -14.28 4.33 -7.72
C LEU A 17 -13.94 4.56 -6.24
N PRO A 18 -14.72 4.04 -5.29
CA PRO A 18 -14.44 4.21 -3.85
C PRO A 18 -13.03 3.76 -3.45
N ALA A 19 -12.49 2.72 -4.11
CA ALA A 19 -11.13 2.24 -3.86
C ALA A 19 -10.02 3.16 -4.40
N VAL A 20 -10.33 4.08 -5.32
CA VAL A 20 -9.36 4.95 -6.00
C VAL A 20 -9.55 6.42 -5.62
N ALA A 21 -10.79 6.83 -5.36
CA ALA A 21 -11.13 8.22 -5.04
C ALA A 21 -10.38 8.75 -3.81
N SER A 22 -10.30 10.07 -3.70
CA SER A 22 -9.62 10.77 -2.60
C SER A 22 -10.05 10.28 -1.23
N LYS A 23 -9.09 10.03 -0.36
CA LYS A 23 -9.26 9.71 1.06
C LYS A 23 -8.93 10.90 1.97
N GLY A 24 -8.89 12.12 1.42
CA GLY A 24 -8.53 13.33 2.14
C GLY A 24 -9.28 13.50 3.45
N PHE A 25 -10.57 13.13 3.50
CA PHE A 25 -11.35 13.22 4.73
C PHE A 25 -10.86 12.24 5.82
N LEU A 26 -10.47 11.01 5.44
CA LEU A 26 -9.92 10.02 6.39
C LEU A 26 -8.60 10.47 6.98
N VAL A 27 -7.71 11.01 6.14
CA VAL A 27 -6.44 11.58 6.58
C VAL A 27 -6.65 12.78 7.50
N THR A 28 -7.72 13.55 7.30
CA THR A 28 -8.01 14.78 8.06
C THR A 28 -8.70 14.52 9.39
N ILE A 29 -9.60 13.53 9.48
CA ILE A 29 -10.33 13.23 10.72
C ILE A 29 -9.55 12.35 11.69
N GLY A 30 -8.54 11.61 11.20
CA GLY A 30 -7.61 10.85 12.03
C GLY A 30 -6.36 11.67 12.37
N ASP A 31 -5.40 11.01 13.03
CA ASP A 31 -4.10 11.60 13.29
C ASP A 31 -3.30 11.66 11.97
N ARG A 32 -3.04 12.86 11.48
CA ARG A 32 -2.27 13.06 10.23
C ARG A 32 -0.83 12.60 10.35
N ASN A 33 -0.25 12.83 11.53
CA ASN A 33 1.09 12.39 11.89
C ASN A 33 1.07 11.78 13.28
N VAL A 34 1.76 10.67 13.43
CA VAL A 34 2.00 10.03 14.72
C VAL A 34 3.49 10.12 15.00
N THR A 35 3.87 10.38 16.27
CA THR A 35 5.24 10.62 16.73
C THR A 35 5.83 11.96 16.26
N GLY A 36 7.08 12.22 16.66
CA GLY A 36 7.87 13.35 16.18
C GLY A 36 8.78 12.98 15.03
N LEU A 37 9.63 13.89 14.62
CA LEU A 37 10.66 13.69 13.58
C LEU A 37 10.10 13.37 12.19
N VAL A 38 8.80 13.60 11.97
CA VAL A 38 8.19 13.46 10.65
C VAL A 38 8.79 14.51 9.71
N THR A 39 9.28 14.05 8.56
CA THR A 39 9.97 14.91 7.59
C THR A 39 8.98 15.72 6.76
N ARG A 40 7.83 15.15 6.47
CA ARG A 40 6.81 15.75 5.61
C ARG A 40 5.42 15.34 6.03
N GLU A 41 4.50 16.30 5.98
CA GLU A 41 3.07 16.06 6.13
C GLU A 41 2.54 15.14 5.02
N PRO A 42 1.53 14.28 5.29
CA PRO A 42 0.94 13.43 4.27
C PRO A 42 0.24 14.24 3.17
N MET A 43 -0.34 15.40 3.50
CA MET A 43 -0.98 16.28 2.52
C MET A 43 -0.04 17.43 2.17
N VAL A 44 0.20 17.65 0.88
CA VAL A 44 1.28 18.50 0.37
C VAL A 44 0.72 19.69 -0.41
N GLY A 45 1.54 20.74 -0.51
CA GLY A 45 1.26 21.96 -1.26
C GLY A 45 0.32 22.93 -0.53
N PRO A 46 0.12 24.15 -1.10
CA PRO A 46 -0.62 25.23 -0.44
C PRO A 46 -2.10 24.90 -0.21
N TYR A 47 -2.67 24.03 -1.02
CA TYR A 47 -4.08 23.64 -0.92
C TYR A 47 -4.30 22.34 -0.13
N GLN A 48 -3.23 21.67 0.33
CA GLN A 48 -3.30 20.44 1.11
C GLN A 48 -4.15 19.34 0.44
N VAL A 49 -4.02 19.16 -0.87
CA VAL A 49 -4.81 18.21 -1.67
C VAL A 49 -4.01 16.97 -2.08
N PRO A 50 -2.79 17.08 -2.65
CA PRO A 50 -2.00 15.91 -2.98
C PRO A 50 -1.59 15.15 -1.71
N VAL A 51 -1.76 13.82 -1.73
CA VAL A 51 -1.40 12.94 -0.62
C VAL A 51 -0.09 12.22 -0.96
N ALA A 52 0.88 12.24 -0.04
CA ALA A 52 2.11 11.47 -0.15
C ALA A 52 1.85 10.02 0.28
N ASP A 53 2.32 9.06 -0.54
CA ASP A 53 2.16 7.62 -0.30
C ASP A 53 3.38 6.99 0.39
N VAL A 54 4.39 7.80 0.70
CA VAL A 54 5.54 7.42 1.51
C VAL A 54 5.61 8.28 2.76
N ALA A 55 5.78 7.65 3.92
CA ALA A 55 6.10 8.32 5.16
C ALA A 55 7.62 8.29 5.37
N VAL A 56 8.22 9.42 5.74
CA VAL A 56 9.65 9.51 6.06
C VAL A 56 9.83 10.20 7.39
N THR A 57 10.60 9.57 8.28
CA THR A 57 10.96 10.11 9.59
C THR A 57 12.48 10.23 9.70
N ARG A 58 12.95 11.23 10.44
CA ARG A 58 14.36 11.36 10.77
C ARG A 58 14.77 10.36 11.85
N THR A 59 16.00 9.91 11.81
CA THR A 59 16.60 9.07 12.87
C THR A 59 17.49 9.89 13.82
N THR A 60 17.52 11.22 13.69
CA THR A 60 18.34 12.13 14.48
C THR A 60 17.57 13.42 14.81
N TYR A 61 17.95 14.06 15.90
CA TYR A 61 17.49 15.41 16.28
C TYR A 61 18.29 16.55 15.60
N SER A 62 19.28 16.23 14.77
CA SER A 62 19.99 17.23 13.97
C SER A 62 19.00 18.05 13.14
N LEU A 63 19.25 19.35 13.02
CA LEU A 63 18.48 20.24 12.14
C LEU A 63 19.02 20.24 10.69
N ASP A 64 20.03 19.42 10.40
CA ASP A 64 20.55 19.25 9.06
C ASP A 64 19.48 18.64 8.13
N ASP A 65 19.21 19.31 7.03
CA ASP A 65 18.21 18.84 6.05
C ASP A 65 18.66 17.54 5.37
N ALA A 66 19.98 17.33 5.22
CA ALA A 66 20.55 16.11 4.68
C ALA A 66 20.65 14.95 5.70
N ALA A 67 19.91 15.01 6.80
CA ALA A 67 19.91 13.98 7.83
C ALA A 67 19.42 12.62 7.32
N PRO A 68 19.93 11.51 7.88
CA PRO A 68 19.42 10.18 7.59
C PRO A 68 18.01 9.98 8.21
N GLY A 69 17.30 9.01 7.67
CA GLY A 69 15.95 8.70 8.11
C GLY A 69 15.52 7.26 7.83
N GLU A 70 14.25 7.02 8.01
CA GLU A 70 13.56 5.79 7.67
C GLU A 70 12.34 6.10 6.83
N ALA A 71 12.10 5.32 5.79
CA ALA A 71 10.92 5.39 4.95
C ALA A 71 10.00 4.19 5.18
N MET A 72 8.70 4.45 5.10
CA MET A 72 7.64 3.45 5.22
C MET A 72 6.61 3.68 4.13
N ALA A 73 6.19 2.61 3.47
CA ALA A 73 5.12 2.64 2.47
C ALA A 73 4.28 1.37 2.55
N ILE A 74 3.05 1.43 2.06
CA ILE A 74 2.11 0.31 2.06
C ILE A 74 1.67 0.04 0.62
N GLY A 75 1.42 -1.24 0.32
CA GLY A 75 0.77 -1.69 -0.91
C GLY A 75 -0.32 -2.71 -0.62
N GLU A 76 -1.42 -2.61 -1.35
CA GLU A 76 -2.60 -3.46 -1.21
C GLU A 76 -3.39 -3.49 -2.52
N ARG A 77 -3.86 -4.67 -2.94
CA ARG A 77 -4.67 -4.84 -4.17
C ARG A 77 -5.77 -5.88 -3.99
N THR A 78 -6.46 -5.84 -2.86
CA THR A 78 -7.45 -6.84 -2.45
C THR A 78 -8.47 -7.20 -3.53
N PRO A 79 -9.10 -6.29 -4.29
CA PRO A 79 -10.05 -6.67 -5.33
C PRO A 79 -9.47 -7.59 -6.40
N LEU A 80 -8.16 -7.54 -6.65
CA LEU A 80 -7.50 -8.41 -7.63
C LEU A 80 -7.45 -9.88 -7.18
N ALA A 81 -7.53 -10.16 -5.88
CA ALA A 81 -7.56 -11.51 -5.36
C ALA A 81 -8.80 -12.30 -5.81
N LEU A 82 -9.90 -11.63 -6.15
CA LEU A 82 -11.07 -12.26 -6.73
C LEU A 82 -10.81 -12.88 -8.11
N LEU A 83 -9.75 -12.43 -8.78
CA LEU A 83 -9.31 -12.96 -10.09
C LEU A 83 -8.08 -13.85 -9.94
N SER A 84 -7.11 -13.46 -9.11
CA SER A 84 -5.86 -14.19 -8.91
C SER A 84 -5.16 -13.74 -7.63
N GLY A 85 -5.04 -14.62 -6.64
CA GLY A 85 -4.27 -14.37 -5.42
C GLY A 85 -2.80 -14.07 -5.70
N ALA A 86 -2.19 -14.81 -6.63
CA ALA A 86 -0.80 -14.59 -7.05
C ALA A 86 -0.58 -13.20 -7.65
N ALA A 87 -1.48 -12.74 -8.52
CA ALA A 87 -1.40 -11.39 -9.10
C ALA A 87 -1.62 -10.32 -8.04
N CYS A 88 -2.58 -10.52 -7.13
CA CYS A 88 -2.85 -9.62 -6.01
C CYS A 88 -1.61 -9.41 -5.13
N ALA A 89 -0.95 -10.49 -4.72
CA ALA A 89 0.25 -10.42 -3.88
C ALA A 89 1.43 -9.72 -4.59
N ARG A 90 1.66 -10.03 -5.88
CA ARG A 90 2.68 -9.35 -6.67
C ARG A 90 2.41 -7.85 -6.82
N MET A 91 1.17 -7.48 -7.08
CA MET A 91 0.78 -6.07 -7.21
C MET A 91 0.87 -5.32 -5.89
N ALA A 92 0.55 -5.95 -4.75
CA ALA A 92 0.72 -5.35 -3.44
C ALA A 92 2.20 -5.01 -3.15
N ILE A 93 3.14 -5.93 -3.48
CA ILE A 93 4.58 -5.63 -3.40
C ILE A 93 4.97 -4.52 -4.37
N GLY A 94 4.50 -4.58 -5.62
CA GLY A 94 4.77 -3.55 -6.62
C GLY A 94 4.34 -2.17 -6.17
N GLU A 95 3.16 -2.04 -5.58
CA GLU A 95 2.66 -0.77 -5.04
C GLU A 95 3.49 -0.29 -3.86
N ALA A 96 3.80 -1.17 -2.88
CA ALA A 96 4.63 -0.79 -1.75
C ALA A 96 6.00 -0.27 -2.18
N LEU A 97 6.63 -0.91 -3.18
CA LEU A 97 7.92 -0.50 -3.71
C LEU A 97 7.85 0.80 -4.52
N THR A 98 6.82 1.00 -5.33
CA THR A 98 6.65 2.23 -6.11
C THR A 98 6.34 3.43 -5.22
N ASN A 99 5.55 3.23 -4.16
CA ASN A 99 5.32 4.26 -3.14
C ASN A 99 6.63 4.60 -2.39
N LEU A 100 7.40 3.57 -2.00
CA LEU A 100 8.67 3.73 -1.30
C LEU A 100 9.73 4.46 -2.16
N ALA A 101 9.67 4.30 -3.49
CA ALA A 101 10.63 4.89 -4.42
C ALA A 101 10.65 6.43 -4.41
N ALA A 102 9.66 7.08 -3.81
CA ALA A 102 9.67 8.52 -3.58
C ALA A 102 10.68 8.95 -2.49
N ALA A 103 11.17 8.04 -1.65
CA ALA A 103 12.21 8.30 -0.65
C ALA A 103 13.60 7.94 -1.19
N HIS A 104 14.64 8.61 -0.69
CA HIS A 104 16.02 8.35 -1.09
C HIS A 104 16.57 7.06 -0.43
N VAL A 105 16.03 5.92 -0.84
CA VAL A 105 16.51 4.59 -0.46
C VAL A 105 17.71 4.25 -1.34
N GLU A 106 18.81 3.81 -0.72
CA GLU A 106 20.09 3.60 -1.40
C GLU A 106 20.04 2.43 -2.40
N ALA A 107 19.43 1.32 -1.99
CA ALA A 107 19.34 0.11 -2.80
C ALA A 107 18.14 -0.77 -2.41
N LEU A 108 17.69 -1.59 -3.35
CA LEU A 108 16.51 -2.44 -3.16
C LEU A 108 16.73 -3.51 -2.08
N ASP A 109 17.91 -4.03 -1.92
CA ASP A 109 18.28 -5.03 -0.91
C ASP A 109 18.23 -4.48 0.54
N ARG A 110 18.22 -3.15 0.68
CA ARG A 110 18.02 -2.47 1.97
C ARG A 110 16.56 -2.48 2.41
N VAL A 111 15.64 -2.74 1.50
CA VAL A 111 14.20 -2.80 1.80
C VAL A 111 13.86 -4.10 2.52
N LYS A 112 13.10 -3.97 3.61
CA LYS A 112 12.50 -5.10 4.33
C LYS A 112 10.99 -4.97 4.27
N LEU A 113 10.33 -6.10 4.05
CA LEU A 113 8.88 -6.16 3.95
C LEU A 113 8.26 -6.80 5.19
N SER A 114 7.08 -6.34 5.54
CA SER A 114 6.17 -7.04 6.46
C SER A 114 4.91 -7.39 5.68
N ALA A 115 4.40 -8.61 5.83
CA ALA A 115 3.19 -9.05 5.15
C ALA A 115 2.09 -9.38 6.15
N ASN A 116 0.95 -8.68 6.05
CA ASN A 116 -0.26 -9.07 6.74
C ASN A 116 -1.13 -9.88 5.78
N TRP A 117 -1.44 -11.12 6.18
CA TRP A 117 -2.27 -12.03 5.43
C TRP A 117 -3.65 -12.12 6.08
N MET A 118 -4.66 -11.63 5.41
CA MET A 118 -6.04 -11.74 5.87
C MET A 118 -6.82 -12.58 4.87
N CYS A 119 -7.41 -13.69 5.37
CA CYS A 119 -8.08 -14.68 4.55
C CYS A 119 -9.13 -15.44 5.35
N ALA A 120 -10.22 -15.84 4.73
CA ALA A 120 -11.13 -16.84 5.28
C ALA A 120 -10.62 -18.25 4.92
N ALA A 121 -9.46 -18.65 5.44
CA ALA A 121 -8.73 -19.84 5.00
C ALA A 121 -9.51 -21.16 5.13
N GLY A 122 -10.49 -21.21 6.05
CA GLY A 122 -11.41 -22.35 6.18
C GLY A 122 -12.57 -22.37 5.19
N HIS A 123 -12.77 -21.32 4.41
CA HIS A 123 -13.78 -21.26 3.36
C HIS A 123 -13.29 -22.00 2.09
N PRO A 124 -14.17 -22.69 1.36
CA PRO A 124 -13.78 -23.41 0.14
C PRO A 124 -13.03 -22.52 -0.84
N HIS A 125 -11.91 -23.00 -1.37
CA HIS A 125 -10.98 -22.36 -2.30
C HIS A 125 -10.09 -21.24 -1.74
N ASP A 126 -10.46 -20.54 -0.66
CA ASP A 126 -9.70 -19.37 -0.18
C ASP A 126 -8.31 -19.76 0.35
N GLY A 127 -8.19 -20.93 0.98
CA GLY A 127 -6.88 -21.46 1.41
C GLY A 127 -5.94 -21.75 0.23
N ALA A 128 -6.45 -22.21 -0.92
CA ALA A 128 -5.66 -22.42 -2.12
C ALA A 128 -5.21 -21.08 -2.73
N VAL A 129 -6.09 -20.10 -2.79
CA VAL A 129 -5.77 -18.72 -3.24
C VAL A 129 -4.68 -18.10 -2.38
N LEU A 130 -4.74 -18.29 -1.05
CA LEU A 130 -3.69 -17.87 -0.13
C LEU A 130 -2.37 -18.56 -0.41
N TYR A 131 -2.39 -19.90 -0.60
CA TYR A 131 -1.17 -20.66 -0.91
C TYR A 131 -0.50 -20.16 -2.20
N ASP A 132 -1.26 -19.97 -3.28
CA ASP A 132 -0.77 -19.45 -4.56
C ASP A 132 -0.16 -18.05 -4.41
N ALA A 133 -0.78 -17.21 -3.60
CA ALA A 133 -0.28 -15.86 -3.30
C ALA A 133 1.07 -15.89 -2.56
N VAL A 134 1.17 -16.70 -1.50
CA VAL A 134 2.42 -16.87 -0.73
C VAL A 134 3.52 -17.46 -1.60
N GLN A 135 3.22 -18.50 -2.38
CA GLN A 135 4.18 -19.10 -3.31
C GLN A 135 4.69 -18.08 -4.33
N ALA A 136 3.79 -17.30 -4.93
CA ALA A 136 4.12 -16.33 -5.97
C ALA A 136 5.10 -15.26 -5.53
N ILE A 137 5.04 -14.83 -4.27
CA ILE A 137 5.97 -13.83 -3.75
C ILE A 137 7.13 -14.42 -2.97
N GLY A 138 6.89 -15.49 -2.20
CA GLY A 138 7.92 -16.09 -1.34
C GLY A 138 8.96 -16.91 -2.10
N LEU A 139 8.53 -17.66 -3.14
CA LEU A 139 9.42 -18.51 -3.92
C LEU A 139 9.82 -17.93 -5.29
N ASP A 140 9.13 -16.91 -5.75
CA ASP A 140 9.39 -16.34 -7.08
C ASP A 140 9.80 -14.87 -7.02
N LEU A 141 8.90 -13.95 -6.65
CA LEU A 141 9.15 -12.51 -6.78
C LEU A 141 10.23 -12.01 -5.81
N CYS A 142 10.11 -12.30 -4.52
CA CYS A 142 11.05 -11.79 -3.53
C CYS A 142 12.48 -12.29 -3.74
N PRO A 143 12.72 -13.59 -4.01
CA PRO A 143 14.05 -14.08 -4.35
C PRO A 143 14.66 -13.40 -5.58
N LYS A 144 13.84 -13.19 -6.64
CA LYS A 144 14.31 -12.51 -7.87
C LYS A 144 14.71 -11.05 -7.64
N LEU A 145 14.04 -10.37 -6.71
CA LEU A 145 14.31 -8.97 -6.38
C LEU A 145 15.32 -8.79 -5.24
N GLY A 146 15.77 -9.88 -4.61
CA GLY A 146 16.63 -9.81 -3.44
C GLY A 146 15.93 -9.28 -2.19
N LEU A 147 14.59 -9.39 -2.12
CA LEU A 147 13.77 -8.92 -1.02
C LEU A 147 13.52 -10.01 0.01
N ALA A 148 13.28 -9.60 1.26
CA ALA A 148 12.88 -10.48 2.34
C ALA A 148 11.61 -9.98 3.04
N ILE A 149 10.79 -10.95 3.49
CA ILE A 149 9.62 -10.73 4.36
C ILE A 149 9.91 -11.39 5.71
N PRO A 150 10.70 -10.75 6.58
CA PRO A 150 11.12 -11.36 7.85
C PRO A 150 10.01 -11.43 8.89
N VAL A 151 8.97 -10.63 8.76
CA VAL A 151 7.86 -10.54 9.71
C VAL A 151 6.52 -10.40 8.99
N GLY A 152 5.45 -10.71 9.72
CA GLY A 152 4.10 -10.56 9.22
C GLY A 152 3.08 -10.93 10.28
N LYS A 153 1.82 -10.91 9.90
CA LYS A 153 0.69 -11.28 10.73
C LYS A 153 -0.34 -12.03 9.90
N ASP A 154 -0.97 -13.02 10.50
CA ASP A 154 -2.01 -13.82 9.90
C ASP A 154 -3.37 -13.57 10.56
N SER A 155 -4.40 -13.40 9.75
CA SER A 155 -5.80 -13.34 10.17
C SER A 155 -6.61 -14.29 9.29
N MET A 156 -6.79 -15.53 9.75
CA MET A 156 -7.29 -16.63 8.91
C MET A 156 -8.80 -16.86 9.02
N SER A 157 -9.50 -16.09 9.84
CA SER A 157 -10.96 -16.22 10.08
C SER A 157 -11.73 -14.98 9.57
N MET A 158 -11.41 -14.55 8.35
CA MET A 158 -12.00 -13.32 7.77
C MET A 158 -13.39 -13.57 7.20
N GLY A 159 -14.29 -14.03 8.06
CA GLY A 159 -15.69 -14.27 7.74
C GLY A 159 -16.61 -13.87 8.88
N MET A 160 -17.86 -13.60 8.56
CA MET A 160 -18.92 -13.30 9.50
C MET A 160 -20.19 -14.03 9.10
N SER A 161 -20.93 -14.53 10.08
CA SER A 161 -22.26 -15.10 9.86
C SER A 161 -23.26 -14.51 10.85
N TRP A 162 -24.50 -14.32 10.40
CA TRP A 162 -25.58 -13.81 11.24
C TRP A 162 -26.92 -14.43 10.83
N THR A 163 -27.91 -14.31 11.71
CA THR A 163 -29.30 -14.63 11.39
C THR A 163 -30.00 -13.35 10.98
N HIS A 164 -30.54 -13.32 9.77
CA HIS A 164 -31.28 -12.19 9.26
C HIS A 164 -32.68 -12.10 9.91
N GLU A 165 -33.37 -10.97 9.79
CA GLU A 165 -34.70 -10.74 10.39
C GLU A 165 -35.75 -11.75 9.94
N ASP A 166 -35.62 -12.29 8.73
CA ASP A 166 -36.47 -13.35 8.16
C ASP A 166 -36.17 -14.76 8.71
N GLY A 167 -35.23 -14.89 9.67
CA GLY A 167 -34.82 -16.15 10.26
C GLY A 167 -33.77 -16.92 9.44
N THR A 168 -33.38 -16.43 8.27
CA THR A 168 -32.34 -17.10 7.45
C THR A 168 -30.95 -16.84 7.97
N ARG A 169 -30.10 -17.87 7.93
CA ARG A 169 -28.68 -17.71 8.20
C ARG A 169 -27.98 -17.13 6.97
N ARG A 170 -27.22 -16.10 7.18
CA ARG A 170 -26.39 -15.46 6.14
C ARG A 170 -24.93 -15.45 6.60
N ASP A 171 -24.02 -15.49 5.64
CA ASP A 171 -22.59 -15.39 5.85
C ASP A 171 -21.95 -14.51 4.77
N VAL A 172 -20.77 -13.98 5.09
CA VAL A 172 -19.90 -13.25 4.18
C VAL A 172 -18.46 -13.55 4.53
N THR A 173 -17.63 -13.74 3.52
CA THR A 173 -16.18 -13.84 3.66
C THR A 173 -15.50 -12.69 2.93
N ALA A 174 -14.41 -12.17 3.50
CA ALA A 174 -13.56 -11.23 2.80
C ALA A 174 -12.67 -11.98 1.80
N PRO A 175 -12.42 -11.43 0.61
CA PRO A 175 -11.40 -12.00 -0.28
C PRO A 175 -10.03 -11.94 0.37
N LEU A 176 -9.08 -12.73 -0.12
CA LEU A 176 -7.68 -12.64 0.31
C LEU A 176 -7.20 -11.18 0.23
N SER A 177 -6.68 -10.67 1.34
CA SER A 177 -6.23 -9.29 1.50
C SER A 177 -4.79 -9.28 2.02
N PRO A 178 -3.79 -9.45 1.15
CA PRO A 178 -2.40 -9.26 1.51
C PRO A 178 -2.09 -7.76 1.57
N ILE A 179 -1.65 -7.29 2.74
CA ILE A 179 -1.17 -5.92 2.92
C ILE A 179 0.33 -5.98 3.16
N ILE A 180 1.07 -5.35 2.28
CA ILE A 180 2.53 -5.31 2.32
C ILE A 180 2.98 -3.94 2.82
N SER A 181 3.73 -3.94 3.91
CA SER A 181 4.43 -2.74 4.38
C SER A 181 5.91 -2.86 4.02
N ALA A 182 6.46 -1.83 3.39
CA ALA A 182 7.86 -1.74 3.03
C ALA A 182 8.56 -0.73 3.94
N PHE A 183 9.76 -1.08 4.41
CA PHE A 183 10.59 -0.26 5.29
C PHE A 183 12.00 -0.21 4.72
N ALA A 184 12.60 0.97 4.75
CA ALA A 184 14.00 1.13 4.33
C ALA A 184 14.70 2.31 5.04
N PRO A 185 16.00 2.21 5.31
CA PRO A 185 16.79 3.37 5.70
C PRO A 185 16.84 4.37 4.54
N VAL A 186 16.80 5.65 4.86
CA VAL A 186 16.89 6.77 3.92
C VAL A 186 18.21 7.50 4.14
N VAL A 187 18.94 7.74 3.06
CA VAL A 187 20.25 8.41 3.11
C VAL A 187 20.10 9.89 3.43
N ARG A 188 19.07 10.53 2.81
CA ARG A 188 18.80 11.96 2.96
C ARG A 188 17.30 12.20 2.96
N VAL A 189 16.78 12.72 4.04
CA VAL A 189 15.33 12.97 4.18
C VAL A 189 14.82 14.10 3.28
N ASP A 190 15.65 15.09 2.97
CA ASP A 190 15.34 16.22 2.08
C ASP A 190 15.18 15.79 0.61
N ALA A 191 15.77 14.66 0.21
CA ALA A 191 15.64 14.11 -1.13
C ALA A 191 14.35 13.29 -1.37
N THR A 192 13.37 13.39 -0.45
CA THR A 192 12.06 12.75 -0.62
C THR A 192 11.19 13.52 -1.61
N TRP A 193 10.70 12.85 -2.63
CA TRP A 193 9.80 13.45 -3.61
C TRP A 193 8.43 13.75 -3.02
N ALA A 194 7.83 14.83 -3.50
CA ALA A 194 6.44 15.17 -3.20
C ALA A 194 5.55 14.79 -4.40
N PRO A 195 4.27 14.47 -4.19
CA PRO A 195 3.33 14.28 -5.27
C PRO A 195 2.99 15.56 -6.03
N GLN A 196 3.45 16.70 -5.57
CA GLN A 196 3.29 17.98 -6.25
C GLN A 196 4.29 18.08 -7.41
N LEU A 197 3.78 18.19 -8.62
CA LEU A 197 4.60 18.43 -9.81
C LEU A 197 5.30 19.78 -9.71
N GLN A 198 6.59 19.79 -10.00
CA GLN A 198 7.39 21.01 -10.06
C GLN A 198 7.69 21.39 -11.52
N ARG A 199 7.92 22.67 -11.77
CA ARG A 199 8.35 23.14 -13.09
C ARG A 199 9.79 22.71 -13.31
N THR A 200 10.08 22.23 -14.52
CA THR A 200 11.40 21.72 -14.90
C THR A 200 12.26 22.78 -15.61
N ASP A 201 11.72 23.97 -15.80
CA ASP A 201 12.31 25.08 -16.55
C ASP A 201 12.98 26.14 -15.64
N GLN A 202 13.43 25.72 -14.44
CA GLN A 202 14.23 26.56 -13.52
C GLN A 202 15.61 25.96 -13.30
#